data_f249dc085052fc660bdbdc38ce40a883
#
_entry.id   f249dc085052fc660bdbdc38ce40a883
#
_cell.length_a   1.000
_cell.length_b   1.000
_cell.length_c   1.000
_cell.angle_alpha   90.00
_cell.angle_beta   90.00
_cell.angle_gamma   90.00
#
_symmetry.space_group_name_H-M   'P 1'
#
loop_
_entity.id
_entity.type
_entity.pdbx_description
1 polymer ?
#
loop_
_entity_poly.entity_id
_entity_poly.type
_entity_poly.pdbx_seq_one_letter_code
_entity_poly.pdbx_strand_id
1 'polypeptide(L)'
;MRAPDGVRIRAHKVGSGPHRWLLVPGMGTPLLCWKHIFEAFADRMTIVTWDQRGCFDSDSPPRERLAFEYHVEDALAVLDGLGWNEPFVTGSWSMGVQVGLELFARRKQQVKALTLINGAYEHVLSTAYGSNATTPLLKAVLRTGVRASPLLMPLTRRLLASGTVGRFMDVTRTSTANAEFVTAVTRELARVDLGNYLAILLALDEHSAAPVLSHVKVPTLITAGAKDVATPPGVMQRLRERIPHAEYVTFERGTHYTPLEYPAELNAALERFFARVFGADWVASG
;
A
#
# COMPACT_ATOMS: atom_id res chain seq x y z
N MET A 1 16.96 0.41 8.38
CA MET A 1 17.07 1.87 8.54
C MET A 1 16.53 2.28 9.90
N ARG A 2 16.76 3.51 10.38
CA ARG A 2 16.15 3.98 11.64
C ARG A 2 15.34 5.24 11.37
N ALA A 3 14.11 5.25 11.83
CA ALA A 3 13.25 6.43 11.84
C ALA A 3 13.75 7.46 12.87
N PRO A 4 13.31 8.74 12.78
CA PRO A 4 13.74 9.79 13.72
C PRO A 4 13.46 9.47 15.20
N ASP A 5 12.41 8.69 15.48
CA ASP A 5 12.06 8.23 16.82
C ASP A 5 12.86 7.00 17.31
N GLY A 6 13.83 6.55 16.50
CA GLY A 6 14.72 5.43 16.81
C GLY A 6 14.19 4.05 16.42
N VAL A 7 12.95 3.93 15.94
CA VAL A 7 12.36 2.67 15.48
C VAL A 7 13.14 2.14 14.29
N ARG A 8 13.52 0.85 14.33
CA ARG A 8 14.21 0.19 13.23
C ARG A 8 13.19 -0.26 12.18
N ILE A 9 13.40 0.19 10.94
CA ILE A 9 12.60 -0.17 9.78
C ILE A 9 13.39 -1.14 8.90
N ARG A 10 12.82 -2.31 8.63
CA ARG A 10 13.39 -3.31 7.74
C ARG A 10 13.04 -2.94 6.30
N ALA A 11 14.02 -2.47 5.54
CA ALA A 11 13.87 -2.21 4.13
C ALA A 11 14.37 -3.40 3.30
N HIS A 12 13.74 -3.60 2.14
CA HIS A 12 14.03 -4.64 1.17
C HIS A 12 14.36 -3.98 -0.17
N LYS A 13 15.50 -4.34 -0.76
CA LYS A 13 15.93 -3.87 -2.07
C LYS A 13 15.95 -5.04 -3.04
N VAL A 14 15.30 -4.89 -4.19
CA VAL A 14 15.24 -5.87 -5.26
C VAL A 14 15.60 -5.20 -6.57
N GLY A 15 16.39 -5.91 -7.38
CA GLY A 15 16.88 -5.38 -8.65
C GLY A 15 18.05 -4.40 -8.51
N SER A 16 18.67 -4.09 -9.63
CA SER A 16 19.82 -3.19 -9.77
C SER A 16 19.76 -2.31 -11.02
N GLY A 17 18.59 -2.25 -11.65
CA GLY A 17 18.38 -1.44 -12.83
C GLY A 17 18.54 0.06 -12.58
N PRO A 18 18.73 0.87 -13.63
CA PRO A 18 19.05 2.29 -13.52
C PRO A 18 17.89 3.14 -12.98
N HIS A 19 16.64 2.69 -13.19
CA HIS A 19 15.48 3.43 -12.71
C HIS A 19 15.15 3.08 -11.27
N ARG A 20 14.66 4.04 -10.51
CA ARG A 20 14.39 3.90 -9.06
C ARG A 20 12.91 3.91 -8.78
N TRP A 21 12.45 2.92 -8.03
CA TRP A 21 11.06 2.79 -7.65
C TRP A 21 10.93 2.51 -6.14
N LEU A 22 10.35 3.46 -5.41
CA LEU A 22 10.02 3.29 -4.00
C LEU A 22 8.58 2.80 -3.89
N LEU A 23 8.38 1.55 -3.47
CA LEU A 23 7.07 0.94 -3.25
C LEU A 23 6.65 1.15 -1.80
N VAL A 24 5.67 2.02 -1.60
CA VAL A 24 5.06 2.31 -0.29
C VAL A 24 4.03 1.22 0.03
N PRO A 25 4.25 0.41 1.06
CA PRO A 25 3.40 -0.73 1.35
C PRO A 25 2.01 -0.32 1.85
N GLY A 26 1.01 -1.14 1.56
CA GLY A 26 -0.29 -1.11 2.21
C GLY A 26 -0.21 -1.60 3.65
N MET A 27 -1.27 -1.40 4.43
CA MET A 27 -1.31 -1.81 5.82
C MET A 27 -1.14 -3.32 5.98
N GLY A 28 -0.10 -3.74 6.71
CA GLY A 28 0.21 -5.14 6.91
C GLY A 28 0.53 -5.91 5.62
N THR A 29 1.07 -5.25 4.59
CA THR A 29 1.44 -5.87 3.32
C THR A 29 2.76 -6.64 3.46
N PRO A 30 2.77 -7.97 3.41
CA PRO A 30 4.02 -8.73 3.41
C PRO A 30 4.76 -8.58 2.07
N LEU A 31 6.08 -8.74 2.11
CA LEU A 31 6.96 -8.62 0.94
C LEU A 31 6.48 -9.47 -0.25
N LEU A 32 5.90 -10.64 0.03
CA LEU A 32 5.35 -11.56 -0.96
C LEU A 32 4.31 -10.91 -1.90
N CYS A 33 3.58 -9.90 -1.43
CA CYS A 33 2.57 -9.22 -2.24
C CYS A 33 3.17 -8.46 -3.43
N TRP A 34 4.46 -8.16 -3.40
CA TRP A 34 5.17 -7.47 -4.47
C TRP A 34 5.85 -8.41 -5.46
N LYS A 35 5.75 -9.74 -5.25
CA LYS A 35 6.46 -10.76 -6.04
C LYS A 35 6.37 -10.51 -7.54
N HIS A 36 5.17 -10.35 -8.08
CA HIS A 36 4.96 -10.21 -9.52
C HIS A 36 5.47 -8.86 -10.08
N ILE A 37 5.49 -7.83 -9.28
CA ILE A 37 6.13 -6.55 -9.61
C ILE A 37 7.65 -6.72 -9.64
N PHE A 38 8.23 -7.40 -8.65
CA PHE A 38 9.67 -7.67 -8.64
C PHE A 38 10.10 -8.51 -9.85
N GLU A 39 9.37 -9.59 -10.15
CA GLU A 39 9.64 -10.46 -11.30
C GLU A 39 9.59 -9.71 -12.64
N ALA A 40 8.69 -8.72 -12.76
CA ALA A 40 8.52 -7.98 -14.00
C ALA A 40 9.51 -6.82 -14.21
N PHE A 41 10.02 -6.23 -13.12
CA PHE A 41 10.72 -4.94 -13.23
C PHE A 41 12.12 -4.90 -12.61
N ALA A 42 12.57 -5.95 -11.90
CA ALA A 42 13.85 -5.95 -11.20
C ALA A 42 15.08 -5.79 -12.13
N ASP A 43 14.97 -6.18 -13.38
CA ASP A 43 16.06 -6.06 -14.36
C ASP A 43 16.28 -4.59 -14.77
N ARG A 44 15.22 -3.79 -14.82
CA ARG A 44 15.23 -2.39 -15.28
C ARG A 44 15.13 -1.37 -14.13
N MET A 45 14.74 -1.82 -12.96
CA MET A 45 14.53 -0.94 -11.81
C MET A 45 15.30 -1.41 -10.58
N THR A 46 15.77 -0.46 -9.80
CA THR A 46 16.10 -0.68 -8.39
C THR A 46 14.85 -0.39 -7.57
N ILE A 47 14.22 -1.44 -7.06
CA ILE A 47 12.95 -1.37 -6.34
C ILE A 47 13.22 -1.49 -4.84
N VAL A 48 12.67 -0.58 -4.05
CA VAL A 48 12.74 -0.63 -2.59
C VAL A 48 11.36 -0.57 -1.99
N THR A 49 11.12 -1.42 -1.00
CA THR A 49 9.96 -1.39 -0.11
C THR A 49 10.41 -1.67 1.31
N TRP A 50 9.51 -1.65 2.28
CA TRP A 50 9.85 -1.94 3.67
C TRP A 50 8.70 -2.61 4.42
N ASP A 51 9.01 -3.27 5.52
CA ASP A 51 8.04 -3.71 6.50
C ASP A 51 7.60 -2.50 7.32
N GLN A 52 6.30 -2.25 7.41
CA GLN A 52 5.79 -1.15 8.23
C GLN A 52 6.16 -1.36 9.70
N ARG A 53 6.33 -0.24 10.44
CA ARG A 53 6.44 -0.30 11.91
C ARG A 53 5.30 -1.11 12.51
N GLY A 54 5.60 -1.93 13.50
CA GLY A 54 4.62 -2.82 14.11
C GLY A 54 4.28 -4.06 13.29
N CYS A 55 4.93 -4.28 12.13
CA CYS A 55 4.69 -5.43 11.26
C CYS A 55 6.00 -6.14 10.91
N PHE A 56 5.93 -7.44 10.75
CA PHE A 56 6.97 -8.36 10.25
C PHE A 56 8.33 -8.19 10.96
N ASP A 57 9.38 -7.78 10.22
CA ASP A 57 10.74 -7.67 10.74
C ASP A 57 11.16 -6.24 11.10
N SER A 58 10.23 -5.26 11.02
CA SER A 58 10.38 -3.95 11.62
C SER A 58 10.06 -3.97 13.11
N ASP A 59 10.64 -3.04 13.86
CA ASP A 59 10.35 -2.94 15.30
C ASP A 59 8.86 -2.61 15.55
N SER A 60 8.33 -3.14 16.64
CA SER A 60 6.97 -2.87 17.12
C SER A 60 7.04 -1.88 18.28
N PRO A 61 6.90 -0.57 18.02
CA PRO A 61 6.90 0.43 19.06
C PRO A 61 5.60 0.42 19.88
N PRO A 62 5.53 1.16 21.00
CA PRO A 62 4.27 1.45 21.67
C PRO A 62 3.22 2.03 20.70
N ARG A 63 1.94 1.73 20.93
CA ARG A 63 0.84 2.04 19.98
C ARG A 63 0.68 3.52 19.69
N GLU A 64 1.08 4.39 20.59
CA GLU A 64 1.09 5.85 20.41
C GLU A 64 2.00 6.26 19.25
N ARG A 65 3.01 5.44 18.93
CA ARG A 65 3.93 5.64 17.81
C ARG A 65 3.51 4.88 16.55
N LEU A 66 2.24 4.47 16.46
CA LEU A 66 1.61 3.94 15.26
C LEU A 66 0.70 4.97 14.58
N ALA A 67 0.69 6.23 15.02
CA ALA A 67 -0.03 7.32 14.37
C ALA A 67 0.49 7.51 12.94
N PHE A 68 -0.39 8.01 12.07
CA PHE A 68 -0.14 8.09 10.63
C PHE A 68 1.18 8.82 10.28
N GLU A 69 1.48 9.90 10.98
CA GLU A 69 2.69 10.70 10.75
C GLU A 69 3.98 9.88 10.85
N TYR A 70 4.06 8.94 11.80
CA TYR A 70 5.22 8.08 11.93
C TYR A 70 5.45 7.17 10.71
N HIS A 71 4.39 6.75 10.01
CA HIS A 71 4.54 5.98 8.76
C HIS A 71 5.09 6.83 7.62
N VAL A 72 4.80 8.13 7.62
CA VAL A 72 5.39 9.08 6.68
C VAL A 72 6.87 9.32 7.02
N GLU A 73 7.20 9.46 8.30
CA GLU A 73 8.58 9.58 8.77
C GLU A 73 9.41 8.33 8.44
N ASP A 74 8.81 7.13 8.53
CA ASP A 74 9.46 5.89 8.09
C ASP A 74 9.79 5.91 6.60
N ALA A 75 8.84 6.33 5.76
CA ALA A 75 9.06 6.43 4.33
C ALA A 75 10.20 7.41 3.99
N LEU A 76 10.25 8.56 4.69
CA LEU A 76 11.34 9.52 4.57
C LEU A 76 12.67 8.93 5.04
N ALA A 77 12.70 8.25 6.20
CA ALA A 77 13.90 7.62 6.73
C ALA A 77 14.43 6.50 5.81
N VAL A 78 13.53 5.75 5.17
CA VAL A 78 13.92 4.76 4.16
C VAL A 78 14.56 5.46 2.97
N LEU A 79 13.93 6.50 2.43
CA LEU A 79 14.42 7.26 1.29
C LEU A 79 15.78 7.91 1.60
N ASP A 80 15.91 8.58 2.73
CA ASP A 80 17.14 9.25 3.15
C ASP A 80 18.27 8.22 3.37
N GLY A 81 17.94 7.06 3.95
CA GLY A 81 18.89 5.97 4.15
C GLY A 81 19.35 5.28 2.86
N LEU A 82 18.62 5.43 1.75
CA LEU A 82 19.04 4.96 0.42
C LEU A 82 20.05 5.90 -0.23
N GLY A 83 20.13 7.16 0.20
CA GLY A 83 20.98 8.17 -0.41
C GLY A 83 20.64 8.46 -1.87
N TRP A 84 19.37 8.28 -2.26
CA TRP A 84 18.96 8.57 -3.64
C TRP A 84 18.90 10.07 -3.87
N ASN A 85 19.80 10.57 -4.70
CA ASN A 85 19.84 11.97 -5.13
C ASN A 85 19.14 12.18 -6.47
N GLU A 86 18.98 11.10 -7.25
CA GLU A 86 18.30 11.13 -8.54
C GLU A 86 16.78 10.95 -8.38
N PRO A 87 16.01 11.45 -9.37
CA PRO A 87 14.57 11.28 -9.37
C PRO A 87 14.12 9.81 -9.33
N PHE A 88 13.07 9.54 -8.58
CA PHE A 88 12.49 8.20 -8.41
C PHE A 88 10.98 8.20 -8.64
N VAL A 89 10.43 7.03 -8.93
CA VAL A 89 8.98 6.80 -8.95
C VAL A 89 8.52 6.38 -7.56
N THR A 90 7.39 6.91 -7.10
CA THR A 90 6.71 6.42 -5.90
C THR A 90 5.54 5.55 -6.32
N GLY A 91 5.58 4.27 -5.96
CA GLY A 91 4.46 3.34 -6.11
C GLY A 91 3.79 3.12 -4.75
N SER A 92 2.47 3.14 -4.72
CA SER A 92 1.74 3.12 -3.45
C SER A 92 0.52 2.20 -3.56
N TRP A 93 0.33 1.33 -2.57
CA TRP A 93 -0.84 0.46 -2.52
C TRP A 93 -1.62 0.66 -1.23
N SER A 94 -2.97 0.75 -1.32
CA SER A 94 -3.88 0.83 -0.18
C SER A 94 -3.56 2.02 0.75
N MET A 95 -3.26 1.80 2.03
CA MET A 95 -2.75 2.80 2.98
C MET A 95 -1.55 3.57 2.41
N GLY A 96 -0.70 2.87 1.66
CA GLY A 96 0.48 3.47 1.04
C GLY A 96 0.15 4.66 0.14
N VAL A 97 -1.07 4.76 -0.39
CA VAL A 97 -1.49 5.91 -1.22
C VAL A 97 -1.45 7.22 -0.41
N GLN A 98 -1.96 7.24 0.82
CA GLN A 98 -1.86 8.44 1.67
C GLN A 98 -0.40 8.74 2.04
N VAL A 99 0.36 7.72 2.46
CA VAL A 99 1.78 7.86 2.81
C VAL A 99 2.61 8.34 1.61
N GLY A 100 2.37 7.77 0.42
CA GLY A 100 3.07 8.15 -0.81
C GLY A 100 2.74 9.58 -1.28
N LEU A 101 1.50 10.03 -1.09
CA LEU A 101 1.10 11.42 -1.36
C LEU A 101 1.80 12.39 -0.39
N GLU A 102 1.89 12.05 0.89
CA GLU A 102 2.61 12.85 1.89
C GLU A 102 4.13 12.86 1.63
N LEU A 103 4.70 11.72 1.25
CA LEU A 103 6.09 11.65 0.80
C LEU A 103 6.33 12.56 -0.41
N PHE A 104 5.43 12.49 -1.41
CA PHE A 104 5.47 13.38 -2.57
C PHE A 104 5.44 14.85 -2.13
N ALA A 105 4.55 15.25 -1.23
CA ALA A 105 4.46 16.62 -0.75
C ALA A 105 5.79 17.13 -0.15
N ARG A 106 6.52 16.25 0.54
CA ARG A 106 7.80 16.58 1.21
C ARG A 106 9.03 16.43 0.30
N ARG A 107 8.92 15.73 -0.82
CA ARG A 107 10.02 15.42 -1.76
C ARG A 107 9.65 15.70 -3.22
N LYS A 108 8.82 16.71 -3.49
CA LYS A 108 8.26 17.03 -4.82
C LYS A 108 9.28 17.03 -5.96
N GLN A 109 10.48 17.58 -5.70
CA GLN A 109 11.51 17.73 -6.73
C GLN A 109 12.22 16.40 -7.07
N GLN A 110 12.11 15.41 -6.19
CA GLN A 110 12.72 14.10 -6.37
C GLN A 110 11.75 13.07 -6.93
N VAL A 111 10.44 13.27 -6.77
CA VAL A 111 9.44 12.31 -7.30
C VAL A 111 9.17 12.59 -8.77
N LYS A 112 9.57 11.67 -9.63
CA LYS A 112 9.40 11.75 -11.09
C LYS A 112 7.99 11.38 -11.54
N ALA A 113 7.35 10.41 -10.88
CA ALA A 113 6.01 9.94 -11.19
C ALA A 113 5.37 9.22 -9.98
N LEU A 114 4.04 9.07 -10.02
CA LEU A 114 3.27 8.35 -9.01
C LEU A 114 2.51 7.17 -9.63
N THR A 115 2.51 6.01 -8.95
CA THR A 115 1.58 4.91 -9.23
C THR A 115 0.76 4.63 -7.98
N LEU A 116 -0.56 4.86 -8.06
CA LEU A 116 -1.50 4.81 -6.95
C LEU A 116 -2.45 3.63 -7.16
N ILE A 117 -2.25 2.56 -6.39
CA ILE A 117 -2.91 1.27 -6.59
C ILE A 117 -3.93 1.04 -5.47
N ASN A 118 -5.21 0.91 -5.81
CA ASN A 118 -6.27 0.50 -4.89
C ASN A 118 -6.17 1.16 -3.50
N GLY A 119 -6.23 2.50 -3.41
CA GLY A 119 -6.07 3.22 -2.15
C GLY A 119 -7.09 4.33 -1.97
N ALA A 120 -7.09 4.93 -0.80
CA ALA A 120 -7.86 6.12 -0.50
C ALA A 120 -6.89 7.26 -0.15
N TYR A 121 -7.31 8.49 -0.40
CA TYR A 121 -6.52 9.66 -0.04
C TYR A 121 -6.95 10.30 1.28
N GLU A 122 -8.06 9.84 1.87
CA GLU A 122 -8.59 10.34 3.14
C GLU A 122 -9.61 9.37 3.77
N HIS A 123 -9.82 9.47 5.07
CA HIS A 123 -10.97 8.95 5.85
C HIS A 123 -11.48 7.58 5.40
N VAL A 124 -10.63 6.57 5.46
CA VAL A 124 -10.88 5.24 4.86
C VAL A 124 -12.14 4.55 5.38
N LEU A 125 -12.51 4.74 6.65
CA LEU A 125 -13.71 4.11 7.22
C LEU A 125 -15.00 4.74 6.71
N SER A 126 -15.04 6.06 6.58
CA SER A 126 -16.20 6.75 6.05
C SER A 126 -16.33 6.59 4.54
N THR A 127 -15.22 6.51 3.82
CA THR A 127 -15.20 6.38 2.36
C THR A 127 -15.48 4.94 1.90
N ALA A 128 -15.01 3.93 2.65
CA ALA A 128 -15.22 2.51 2.33
C ALA A 128 -16.64 2.05 2.67
N TYR A 129 -17.18 2.49 3.80
CA TYR A 129 -18.47 1.99 4.31
C TYR A 129 -19.63 2.99 4.15
N GLY A 130 -19.41 4.07 3.40
CA GLY A 130 -20.45 4.87 2.76
C GLY A 130 -21.28 5.78 3.66
N SER A 131 -21.00 5.93 4.95
CA SER A 131 -21.80 6.77 5.82
C SER A 131 -21.04 7.38 6.98
N ASN A 132 -21.02 8.70 7.05
CA ASN A 132 -20.54 9.43 8.22
C ASN A 132 -21.31 9.08 9.51
N ALA A 133 -22.56 8.59 9.37
CA ALA A 133 -23.40 8.22 10.50
C ALA A 133 -22.96 6.91 11.20
N THR A 134 -22.42 5.95 10.44
CA THR A 134 -21.97 4.65 10.98
C THR A 134 -20.50 4.65 11.44
N THR A 135 -19.70 5.60 10.95
CA THR A 135 -18.28 5.69 11.25
C THR A 135 -17.96 5.77 12.75
N PRO A 136 -18.66 6.56 13.60
CA PRO A 136 -18.39 6.60 15.04
C PRO A 136 -18.58 5.24 15.73
N LEU A 137 -19.61 4.50 15.36
CA LEU A 137 -19.87 3.15 15.89
C LEU A 137 -18.76 2.19 15.47
N LEU A 138 -18.37 2.22 14.20
CA LEU A 138 -17.29 1.39 13.69
C LEU A 138 -15.96 1.71 14.41
N LYS A 139 -15.63 2.98 14.59
CA LYS A 139 -14.44 3.40 15.39
C LYS A 139 -14.52 2.87 16.84
N ALA A 140 -15.67 2.90 17.46
CA ALA A 140 -15.86 2.36 18.83
C ALA A 140 -15.61 0.83 18.85
N VAL A 141 -16.12 0.10 17.87
CA VAL A 141 -15.86 -1.34 17.72
C VAL A 141 -14.38 -1.61 17.51
N LEU A 142 -13.71 -0.87 16.60
CA LEU A 142 -12.27 -1.03 16.37
C LEU A 142 -11.44 -0.71 17.61
N ARG A 143 -11.76 0.37 18.35
CA ARG A 143 -11.09 0.70 19.63
C ARG A 143 -11.28 -0.40 20.69
N THR A 144 -12.46 -1.00 20.75
CA THR A 144 -12.72 -2.16 21.59
C THR A 144 -11.87 -3.36 21.14
N GLY A 145 -11.79 -3.60 19.83
CA GLY A 145 -10.93 -4.63 19.24
C GLY A 145 -9.44 -4.44 19.58
N VAL A 146 -8.96 -3.19 19.57
CA VAL A 146 -7.58 -2.86 20.01
C VAL A 146 -7.34 -3.30 21.45
N ARG A 147 -8.30 -3.03 22.36
CA ARG A 147 -8.20 -3.42 23.77
C ARG A 147 -8.30 -4.94 23.98
N ALA A 148 -9.18 -5.59 23.21
CA ALA A 148 -9.40 -7.03 23.27
C ALA A 148 -8.35 -7.85 22.50
N SER A 149 -7.50 -7.20 21.71
CA SER A 149 -6.54 -7.87 20.81
C SER A 149 -5.65 -8.92 21.52
N PRO A 150 -5.16 -8.74 22.77
CA PRO A 150 -4.36 -9.78 23.42
C PRO A 150 -5.12 -11.09 23.60
N LEU A 151 -6.44 -11.02 23.86
CA LEU A 151 -7.30 -12.20 24.01
C LEU A 151 -7.67 -12.82 22.66
N LEU A 152 -7.81 -12.01 21.62
CA LEU A 152 -8.22 -12.44 20.28
C LEU A 152 -7.05 -12.95 19.44
N MET A 153 -5.83 -12.53 19.74
CA MET A 153 -4.65 -12.80 18.94
C MET A 153 -4.38 -14.30 18.69
N PRO A 154 -4.48 -15.22 19.69
CA PRO A 154 -4.25 -16.64 19.45
C PRO A 154 -5.22 -17.24 18.43
N LEU A 155 -6.50 -16.85 18.51
CA LEU A 155 -7.53 -17.29 17.58
C LEU A 155 -7.30 -16.71 16.18
N THR A 156 -7.00 -15.42 16.09
CA THR A 156 -6.72 -14.74 14.82
C THR A 156 -5.53 -15.37 14.12
N ARG A 157 -4.42 -15.61 14.84
CA ARG A 157 -3.23 -16.31 14.30
C ARG A 157 -3.58 -17.67 13.76
N ARG A 158 -4.31 -18.46 14.54
CA ARG A 158 -4.71 -19.82 14.13
C ARG A 158 -5.58 -19.79 12.87
N LEU A 159 -6.54 -18.86 12.79
CA LEU A 159 -7.41 -18.71 11.64
C LEU A 159 -6.63 -18.31 10.37
N LEU A 160 -5.79 -17.28 10.47
CA LEU A 160 -4.99 -16.80 9.33
C LEU A 160 -3.97 -17.84 8.87
N ALA A 161 -3.33 -18.57 9.79
CA ALA A 161 -2.33 -19.58 9.47
C ALA A 161 -2.93 -20.88 8.91
N SER A 162 -4.22 -21.16 9.18
CA SER A 162 -4.86 -22.45 8.82
C SER A 162 -5.14 -22.63 7.33
N GLY A 163 -5.06 -21.55 6.52
CA GLY A 163 -5.49 -21.54 5.12
C GLY A 163 -7.02 -21.50 4.95
N THR A 164 -7.79 -21.46 6.04
CA THR A 164 -9.27 -21.39 5.98
C THR A 164 -9.74 -20.11 5.27
N VAL A 165 -9.05 -18.99 5.49
CA VAL A 165 -9.36 -17.71 4.83
C VAL A 165 -9.19 -17.83 3.31
N GLY A 166 -8.05 -18.39 2.85
CA GLY A 166 -7.82 -18.59 1.40
C GLY A 166 -8.87 -19.49 0.77
N ARG A 167 -9.21 -20.60 1.43
CA ARG A 167 -10.27 -21.51 0.96
C ARG A 167 -11.65 -20.86 0.95
N PHE A 168 -11.97 -20.06 1.96
CA PHE A 168 -13.23 -19.30 2.00
C PHE A 168 -13.30 -18.32 0.85
N MET A 169 -12.25 -17.56 0.58
CA MET A 169 -12.20 -16.59 -0.52
C MET A 169 -12.34 -17.30 -1.88
N ASP A 170 -11.74 -18.46 -2.05
CA ASP A 170 -11.84 -19.27 -3.27
C ASP A 170 -13.27 -19.78 -3.48
N VAL A 171 -13.88 -20.40 -2.46
CA VAL A 171 -15.25 -20.94 -2.53
C VAL A 171 -16.28 -19.84 -2.76
N THR A 172 -16.13 -18.69 -2.11
CA THR A 172 -17.06 -17.56 -2.24
C THR A 172 -16.76 -16.70 -3.47
N ARG A 173 -15.67 -16.97 -4.18
CA ARG A 173 -15.17 -16.14 -5.31
C ARG A 173 -15.06 -14.66 -4.96
N THR A 174 -14.68 -14.37 -3.71
CA THR A 174 -14.45 -13.01 -3.22
C THR A 174 -13.08 -12.47 -3.61
N SER A 175 -12.20 -13.32 -4.14
CA SER A 175 -10.95 -12.95 -4.81
C SER A 175 -10.76 -13.85 -6.03
N THR A 176 -10.06 -13.33 -7.03
CA THR A 176 -9.61 -14.10 -8.21
C THR A 176 -8.17 -14.57 -8.08
N ALA A 177 -7.48 -14.21 -6.99
CA ALA A 177 -6.12 -14.67 -6.73
C ALA A 177 -6.08 -16.17 -6.41
N ASN A 178 -4.96 -16.82 -6.76
CA ASN A 178 -4.73 -18.22 -6.45
C ASN A 178 -4.83 -18.47 -4.94
N ALA A 179 -5.63 -19.48 -4.53
CA ALA A 179 -5.88 -19.81 -3.12
C ALA A 179 -4.61 -20.15 -2.32
N GLU A 180 -3.62 -20.79 -2.94
CA GLU A 180 -2.33 -21.08 -2.29
C GLU A 180 -1.56 -19.79 -2.00
N PHE A 181 -1.57 -18.86 -2.94
CA PHE A 181 -0.94 -17.56 -2.79
C PHE A 181 -1.63 -16.72 -1.69
N VAL A 182 -2.97 -16.69 -1.70
CA VAL A 182 -3.75 -16.04 -0.63
C VAL A 182 -3.42 -16.66 0.73
N THR A 183 -3.31 -17.99 0.78
CA THR A 183 -2.94 -18.71 2.01
C THR A 183 -1.52 -18.33 2.48
N ALA A 184 -0.56 -18.17 1.57
CA ALA A 184 0.79 -17.72 1.91
C ALA A 184 0.77 -16.29 2.48
N VAL A 185 0.03 -15.37 1.85
CA VAL A 185 -0.16 -13.98 2.33
C VAL A 185 -0.82 -13.95 3.71
N THR A 186 -1.88 -14.72 3.93
CA THR A 186 -2.58 -14.74 5.23
C THR A 186 -1.74 -15.37 6.34
N ARG A 187 -0.86 -16.33 6.03
CA ARG A 187 0.12 -16.86 6.99
C ARG A 187 1.14 -15.81 7.42
N GLU A 188 1.62 -14.98 6.50
CA GLU A 188 2.48 -13.86 6.88
C GLU A 188 1.71 -12.84 7.73
N LEU A 189 0.47 -12.52 7.38
CA LEU A 189 -0.39 -11.65 8.19
C LEU A 189 -0.63 -12.17 9.61
N ALA A 190 -0.59 -13.49 9.82
CA ALA A 190 -0.68 -14.07 11.16
C ALA A 190 0.48 -13.65 12.10
N ARG A 191 1.58 -13.11 11.57
CA ARG A 191 2.71 -12.56 12.35
C ARG A 191 2.41 -11.16 12.89
N VAL A 192 1.48 -10.43 12.28
CA VAL A 192 1.14 -9.05 12.65
C VAL A 192 0.26 -9.05 13.90
N ASP A 193 0.56 -8.17 14.86
CA ASP A 193 -0.29 -7.98 16.05
C ASP A 193 -1.62 -7.35 15.65
N LEU A 194 -2.73 -8.01 16.02
CA LEU A 194 -4.08 -7.54 15.70
C LEU A 194 -4.35 -6.13 16.25
N GLY A 195 -3.87 -5.84 17.46
CA GLY A 195 -4.08 -4.54 18.09
C GLY A 195 -3.32 -3.44 17.36
N ASN A 196 -2.10 -3.72 16.89
CA ASN A 196 -1.34 -2.79 16.07
C ASN A 196 -2.03 -2.55 14.73
N TYR A 197 -2.49 -3.62 14.07
CA TYR A 197 -3.22 -3.52 12.81
C TYR A 197 -4.45 -2.62 12.93
N LEU A 198 -5.27 -2.83 13.97
CA LEU A 198 -6.47 -2.02 14.21
C LEU A 198 -6.13 -0.57 14.62
N ALA A 199 -5.04 -0.36 15.37
CA ALA A 199 -4.57 0.97 15.75
C ALA A 199 -4.10 1.77 14.52
N ILE A 200 -3.35 1.13 13.61
CA ILE A 200 -2.92 1.74 12.34
C ILE A 200 -4.14 2.10 11.49
N LEU A 201 -5.14 1.22 11.40
CA LEU A 201 -6.38 1.51 10.66
C LEU A 201 -7.13 2.72 11.20
N LEU A 202 -7.21 2.87 12.52
CA LEU A 202 -7.82 4.04 13.15
C LEU A 202 -7.02 5.31 12.85
N ALA A 203 -5.69 5.26 12.95
CA ALA A 203 -4.81 6.38 12.64
C ALA A 203 -4.89 6.80 11.16
N LEU A 204 -4.98 5.82 10.24
CA LEU A 204 -5.16 6.07 8.82
C LEU A 204 -6.48 6.79 8.51
N ASP A 205 -7.56 6.46 9.23
CA ASP A 205 -8.85 7.11 9.04
C ASP A 205 -8.88 8.57 9.55
N GLU A 206 -8.02 8.91 10.49
CA GLU A 206 -7.93 10.28 11.02
C GLU A 206 -7.17 11.23 10.11
N HIS A 207 -6.43 10.71 9.11
CA HIS A 207 -5.62 11.50 8.19
C HIS A 207 -6.34 11.79 6.86
N SER A 208 -5.97 12.91 6.23
CA SER A 208 -6.38 13.30 4.88
C SER A 208 -5.20 13.89 4.09
N ALA A 209 -4.87 13.25 2.98
CA ALA A 209 -3.93 13.78 1.99
C ALA A 209 -4.61 14.63 0.90
N ALA A 210 -5.90 14.97 1.07
CA ALA A 210 -6.65 15.80 0.10
C ALA A 210 -5.96 17.13 -0.25
N PRO A 211 -5.31 17.85 0.69
CA PRO A 211 -4.59 19.08 0.37
C PRO A 211 -3.41 18.87 -0.60
N VAL A 212 -2.83 17.68 -0.64
CA VAL A 212 -1.69 17.37 -1.51
C VAL A 212 -2.10 17.27 -2.98
N LEU A 213 -3.33 16.81 -3.26
CA LEU A 213 -3.77 16.41 -4.59
C LEU A 213 -3.68 17.55 -5.62
N SER A 214 -4.01 18.77 -5.24
CA SER A 214 -3.92 19.96 -6.12
C SER A 214 -2.48 20.28 -6.56
N HIS A 215 -1.50 19.79 -5.82
CA HIS A 215 -0.08 19.98 -6.10
C HIS A 215 0.55 18.88 -6.94
N VAL A 216 -0.16 17.78 -7.16
CA VAL A 216 0.32 16.68 -8.02
C VAL A 216 0.31 17.14 -9.48
N LYS A 217 1.49 17.32 -10.06
CA LYS A 217 1.71 17.73 -11.46
C LYS A 217 2.56 16.74 -12.24
N VAL A 218 3.12 15.75 -11.54
CA VAL A 218 3.93 14.68 -12.15
C VAL A 218 3.03 13.65 -12.83
N PRO A 219 3.54 12.92 -13.84
CA PRO A 219 2.83 11.79 -14.40
C PRO A 219 2.29 10.87 -13.31
N THR A 220 1.03 10.49 -13.41
CA THR A 220 0.36 9.69 -12.37
C THR A 220 -0.47 8.59 -13.02
N LEU A 221 -0.29 7.37 -12.55
CA LEU A 221 -1.14 6.23 -12.87
C LEU A 221 -1.98 5.87 -11.64
N ILE A 222 -3.29 5.80 -11.82
CA ILE A 222 -4.24 5.36 -10.80
C ILE A 222 -4.85 4.04 -11.26
N THR A 223 -4.87 3.04 -10.37
CA THR A 223 -5.53 1.77 -10.66
C THR A 223 -6.58 1.43 -9.61
N ALA A 224 -7.68 0.82 -10.03
CA ALA A 224 -8.80 0.47 -9.16
C ALA A 224 -9.38 -0.91 -9.49
N GLY A 225 -9.76 -1.67 -8.47
CA GLY A 225 -10.59 -2.86 -8.63
C GLY A 225 -12.09 -2.48 -8.59
N ALA A 226 -12.88 -2.89 -9.59
CA ALA A 226 -14.30 -2.58 -9.62
C ALA A 226 -15.12 -3.31 -8.53
N LYS A 227 -14.52 -4.30 -7.88
CA LYS A 227 -15.09 -5.06 -6.74
C LYS A 227 -14.36 -4.76 -5.42
N ASP A 228 -13.55 -3.72 -5.38
CA ASP A 228 -12.84 -3.32 -4.16
C ASP A 228 -13.83 -2.78 -3.13
N VAL A 229 -13.96 -3.47 -1.99
CA VAL A 229 -14.80 -3.07 -0.86
C VAL A 229 -14.04 -2.28 0.20
N ALA A 230 -12.70 -2.36 0.22
CA ALA A 230 -11.86 -1.64 1.16
C ALA A 230 -11.60 -0.19 0.70
N THR A 231 -11.37 -0.02 -0.60
CA THR A 231 -11.29 1.30 -1.26
C THR A 231 -12.19 1.29 -2.50
N PRO A 232 -13.50 1.50 -2.33
CA PRO A 232 -14.47 1.37 -3.41
C PRO A 232 -14.14 2.21 -4.65
N PRO A 233 -14.53 1.77 -5.85
CA PRO A 233 -14.17 2.44 -7.12
C PRO A 233 -14.46 3.93 -7.14
N GLY A 234 -15.55 4.37 -6.48
CA GLY A 234 -15.89 5.79 -6.36
C GLY A 234 -14.85 6.63 -5.60
N VAL A 235 -14.05 6.01 -4.70
CA VAL A 235 -12.94 6.70 -4.02
C VAL A 235 -11.81 6.98 -5.00
N MET A 236 -11.44 5.96 -5.78
CA MET A 236 -10.38 6.10 -6.79
C MET A 236 -10.81 7.02 -7.94
N GLN A 237 -12.09 7.03 -8.29
CA GLN A 237 -12.63 7.97 -9.27
C GLN A 237 -12.55 9.41 -8.77
N ARG A 238 -12.93 9.69 -7.52
CA ARG A 238 -12.73 11.03 -6.91
C ARG A 238 -11.26 11.44 -6.86
N LEU A 239 -10.34 10.49 -6.61
CA LEU A 239 -8.91 10.74 -6.68
C LEU A 239 -8.48 11.17 -8.09
N ARG A 240 -8.98 10.48 -9.14
CA ARG A 240 -8.76 10.85 -10.55
C ARG A 240 -9.31 12.25 -10.87
N GLU A 241 -10.49 12.59 -10.39
CA GLU A 241 -11.09 13.91 -10.59
C GLU A 241 -10.23 15.03 -10.00
N ARG A 242 -9.54 14.75 -8.88
CA ARG A 242 -8.61 15.67 -8.23
C ARG A 242 -7.23 15.73 -8.90
N ILE A 243 -6.88 14.73 -9.73
CA ILE A 243 -5.65 14.65 -10.52
C ILE A 243 -6.05 14.42 -11.99
N PRO A 244 -6.57 15.43 -12.72
CA PRO A 244 -7.23 15.22 -14.02
C PRO A 244 -6.32 14.67 -15.12
N HIS A 245 -5.01 14.87 -15.02
CA HIS A 245 -4.02 14.33 -15.96
C HIS A 245 -3.60 12.90 -15.68
N ALA A 246 -4.08 12.31 -14.56
CA ALA A 246 -3.75 10.93 -14.24
C ALA A 246 -4.37 9.95 -15.22
N GLU A 247 -3.58 8.95 -15.60
CA GLU A 247 -4.09 7.76 -16.26
C GLU A 247 -4.88 6.92 -15.28
N TYR A 248 -5.97 6.34 -15.74
CA TYR A 248 -6.85 5.56 -14.89
C TYR A 248 -7.13 4.20 -15.51
N VAL A 249 -6.85 3.14 -14.77
CA VAL A 249 -7.08 1.76 -15.18
C VAL A 249 -7.99 1.07 -14.17
N THR A 250 -9.08 0.48 -14.66
CA THR A 250 -10.01 -0.30 -13.83
C THR A 250 -9.89 -1.78 -14.18
N PHE A 251 -9.82 -2.62 -13.15
CA PHE A 251 -9.91 -4.07 -13.25
C PHE A 251 -11.34 -4.48 -12.94
N GLU A 252 -12.15 -4.82 -13.95
CA GLU A 252 -13.60 -5.03 -13.86
C GLU A 252 -14.04 -6.06 -12.80
N ARG A 253 -13.22 -7.06 -12.54
CA ARG A 253 -13.48 -8.09 -11.53
C ARG A 253 -12.48 -8.02 -10.37
N GLY A 254 -11.57 -7.06 -10.38
CA GLY A 254 -10.53 -6.87 -9.38
C GLY A 254 -11.11 -6.43 -8.04
N THR A 255 -10.58 -6.98 -6.97
CA THR A 255 -10.85 -6.55 -5.60
C THR A 255 -9.76 -5.59 -5.12
N HIS A 256 -9.56 -5.47 -3.80
CA HIS A 256 -8.48 -4.69 -3.20
C HIS A 256 -7.08 -5.24 -3.54
N TYR A 257 -7.01 -6.48 -3.98
CA TYR A 257 -5.77 -7.22 -4.18
C TYR A 257 -5.36 -7.33 -5.67
N THR A 258 -5.63 -6.29 -6.48
CA THR A 258 -5.29 -6.31 -7.92
C THR A 258 -3.83 -6.67 -8.23
N PRO A 259 -2.81 -6.33 -7.41
CA PRO A 259 -1.44 -6.80 -7.66
C PRO A 259 -1.27 -8.32 -7.62
N LEU A 260 -2.19 -9.01 -6.94
CA LEU A 260 -2.17 -10.47 -6.78
C LEU A 260 -3.15 -11.17 -7.73
N GLU A 261 -4.23 -10.48 -8.07
CA GLU A 261 -5.34 -11.01 -8.86
C GLU A 261 -5.13 -10.82 -10.37
N TYR A 262 -4.52 -9.71 -10.75
CA TYR A 262 -4.31 -9.29 -12.14
C TYR A 262 -2.85 -8.85 -12.39
N PRO A 263 -1.87 -9.70 -12.00
CA PRO A 263 -0.47 -9.30 -12.09
C PRO A 263 -0.03 -8.99 -13.52
N ALA A 264 -0.49 -9.75 -14.51
CA ALA A 264 -0.11 -9.53 -15.90
C ALA A 264 -0.66 -8.21 -16.45
N GLU A 265 -1.94 -7.93 -16.19
CA GLU A 265 -2.61 -6.72 -16.66
C GLU A 265 -2.10 -5.48 -15.92
N LEU A 266 -1.86 -5.58 -14.60
CA LEU A 266 -1.25 -4.49 -13.83
C LEU A 266 0.16 -4.20 -14.32
N ASN A 267 0.99 -5.22 -14.51
CA ASN A 267 2.35 -5.07 -15.00
C ASN A 267 2.35 -4.48 -16.43
N ALA A 268 1.40 -4.87 -17.29
CA ALA A 268 1.26 -4.26 -18.61
C ALA A 268 0.84 -2.78 -18.56
N ALA A 269 0.01 -2.39 -17.58
CA ALA A 269 -0.35 -0.98 -17.38
C ALA A 269 0.86 -0.17 -16.87
N LEU A 270 1.61 -0.72 -15.90
CA LEU A 270 2.83 -0.15 -15.36
C LEU A 270 3.90 -0.02 -16.45
N GLU A 271 4.07 -1.03 -17.30
CA GLU A 271 5.01 -1.03 -18.42
C GLU A 271 4.74 0.13 -19.38
N ARG A 272 3.49 0.27 -19.83
CA ARG A 272 3.09 1.40 -20.69
C ARG A 272 3.31 2.74 -20.03
N PHE A 273 3.02 2.83 -18.73
CA PHE A 273 3.23 4.05 -17.97
C PHE A 273 4.71 4.41 -17.84
N PHE A 274 5.57 3.45 -17.49
CA PHE A 274 7.01 3.69 -17.37
C PHE A 274 7.67 4.01 -18.72
N ALA A 275 7.22 3.39 -19.81
CA ALA A 275 7.69 3.75 -21.16
C ALA A 275 7.43 5.23 -21.48
N ARG A 276 6.31 5.82 -21.01
CA ARG A 276 6.05 7.26 -21.17
C ARG A 276 6.87 8.12 -20.20
N VAL A 277 7.06 7.67 -18.97
CA VAL A 277 7.79 8.41 -17.93
C VAL A 277 9.27 8.50 -18.21
N PHE A 278 9.86 7.43 -18.73
CA PHE A 278 11.30 7.30 -18.96
C PHE A 278 11.69 7.44 -20.44
N GLY A 279 10.72 7.29 -21.37
CA GLY A 279 10.97 7.44 -22.81
C GLY A 279 11.99 6.43 -23.35
N ALA A 280 12.95 6.93 -24.11
CA ALA A 280 13.99 6.09 -24.74
C ALA A 280 14.85 5.32 -23.70
N ASP A 281 15.07 5.88 -22.52
CA ASP A 281 15.86 5.24 -21.46
C ASP A 281 15.20 3.95 -20.95
N TRP A 282 13.86 3.88 -21.00
CA TRP A 282 13.12 2.68 -20.64
C TRP A 282 13.34 1.53 -21.63
N VAL A 283 13.38 1.85 -22.93
CA VAL A 283 13.60 0.86 -23.99
C VAL A 283 15.05 0.36 -23.98
N ALA A 284 16.00 1.24 -23.67
CA ALA A 284 17.43 0.90 -23.64
C ALA A 284 17.82 0.05 -22.41
N SER A 285 16.97 0.02 -21.38
CA SER A 285 17.24 -0.72 -20.13
C SER A 285 16.61 -2.13 -20.10
N GLY A 286 15.91 -2.55 -21.16
CA GLY A 286 15.21 -3.84 -21.27
C GLY A 286 15.95 -4.92 -22.04
#